data_02c915031bd84993b3291be13bdb2dd9
#
_entry.id   02c915031bd84993b3291be13bdb2dd9
#
_cell.length_a   1.000
_cell.length_b   1.000
_cell.length_c   1.000
_cell.angle_alpha   90.00
_cell.angle_beta   90.00
_cell.angle_gamma   90.00
#
_symmetry.space_group_name_H-M   'P 1'
#
loop_
_entity.id
_entity.type
_entity.pdbx_description
1 polymer ?
#
loop_
_entity_poly.entity_id
_entity_poly.type
_entity_poly.pdbx_seq_one_letter_code
_entity_poly.pdbx_strand_id
1 'polypeptide(L)'
;MNRLRCSLIISVYKNIRFLQAVLDGLNYQTEQRFEVIISEDGESEEMRTFLAHYSCSWPLYHLTQPDEGWQKNRALNRAIVSAHTDHLVFIDGDCMLHPRFIEMHVRYFDPQKILAGKRVMLSERLSERLLENPKEVMHMQHRMMSALVCHHGTERAEEGVFIDPDGPLGCIPRMRKLEYLTGCNMSFSRQAITAINGFDEDYTLPAYGEDTDLVWRFRMAGFTFVSLRNLAVEYHLWHKKGWNSQEENQRMGTEKQARGEYQCKNGLKKL
;
A
#
# COMPACT_ATOMS: atom_id res chain seq x y z
N MET A 1 -2.03 16.38 -22.73
CA MET A 1 -1.52 15.67 -21.53
C MET A 1 -2.43 14.50 -21.25
N ASN A 2 -1.92 13.29 -21.13
CA ASN A 2 -2.73 12.13 -20.74
C ASN A 2 -3.19 12.32 -19.29
N ARG A 3 -4.51 12.21 -19.07
CA ARG A 3 -5.12 12.33 -17.72
C ARG A 3 -4.58 11.25 -16.80
N LEU A 4 -4.15 11.63 -15.59
CA LEU A 4 -3.74 10.69 -14.53
C LEU A 4 -4.89 9.71 -14.20
N ARG A 5 -4.53 8.46 -13.91
CA ARG A 5 -5.47 7.38 -13.59
C ARG A 5 -5.58 7.12 -12.09
N CYS A 6 -4.49 7.30 -11.36
CA CYS A 6 -4.48 7.12 -9.90
C CYS A 6 -3.38 7.96 -9.24
N SER A 7 -3.51 8.15 -7.93
CA SER A 7 -2.49 8.68 -7.04
C SER A 7 -1.92 7.53 -6.23
N LEU A 8 -0.64 7.22 -6.45
CA LEU A 8 0.10 6.22 -5.66
C LEU A 8 0.65 6.92 -4.41
N ILE A 9 0.11 6.57 -3.27
CA ILE A 9 0.53 7.09 -1.96
C ILE A 9 1.50 6.09 -1.34
N ILE A 10 2.73 6.52 -1.08
CA ILE A 10 3.81 5.72 -0.51
C ILE A 10 4.07 6.19 0.91
N SER A 11 3.74 5.36 1.89
CA SER A 11 4.01 5.63 3.30
C SER A 11 5.46 5.33 3.64
N VAL A 12 6.19 6.29 4.21
CA VAL A 12 7.61 6.14 4.53
C VAL A 12 7.96 6.67 5.91
N TYR A 13 8.99 6.06 6.51
CA TYR A 13 9.65 6.55 7.70
C TYR A 13 11.16 6.27 7.62
N LYS A 14 11.98 7.31 7.43
CA LYS A 14 13.46 7.34 7.49
C LYS A 14 14.25 6.37 6.58
N ASN A 15 13.65 5.48 5.82
CA ASN A 15 14.37 4.47 5.04
C ASN A 15 14.52 4.86 3.57
N ILE A 16 15.53 5.67 3.27
CA ILE A 16 15.83 6.16 1.91
C ILE A 16 16.23 5.02 0.97
N ARG A 17 17.05 4.06 1.43
CA ARG A 17 17.52 2.96 0.58
C ARG A 17 16.39 2.11 0.01
N PHE A 18 15.38 1.82 0.84
CA PHE A 18 14.22 1.06 0.42
C PHE A 18 13.34 1.88 -0.50
N LEU A 19 13.05 3.13 -0.11
CA LEU A 19 12.27 4.03 -0.94
C LEU A 19 12.89 4.24 -2.33
N GLN A 20 14.22 4.41 -2.42
CA GLN A 20 14.90 4.53 -3.70
C GLN A 20 14.65 3.32 -4.60
N ALA A 21 14.81 2.10 -4.07
CA ALA A 21 14.55 0.89 -4.84
C ALA A 21 13.10 0.79 -5.29
N VAL A 22 12.13 1.18 -4.43
CA VAL A 22 10.70 1.23 -4.79
C VAL A 22 10.48 2.22 -5.93
N LEU A 23 10.99 3.46 -5.82
CA LEU A 23 10.84 4.49 -6.85
C LEU A 23 11.50 4.07 -8.18
N ASP A 24 12.70 3.50 -8.13
CA ASP A 24 13.38 2.98 -9.31
C ASP A 24 12.58 1.85 -9.97
N GLY A 25 11.94 1.00 -9.16
CA GLY A 25 11.04 -0.07 -9.61
C GLY A 25 9.79 0.44 -10.33
N LEU A 26 9.29 1.65 -10.00
CA LEU A 26 8.11 2.24 -10.67
C LEU A 26 8.36 2.54 -12.16
N ASN A 27 9.60 2.72 -12.60
CA ASN A 27 9.92 2.91 -14.01
C ASN A 27 9.56 1.68 -14.88
N TYR A 28 9.34 0.52 -14.26
CA TYR A 28 8.98 -0.72 -14.95
C TYR A 28 7.48 -1.04 -14.92
N GLN A 29 6.63 -0.13 -14.40
CA GLN A 29 5.18 -0.31 -14.42
C GLN A 29 4.64 -0.20 -15.85
N THR A 30 3.67 -1.04 -16.21
CA THR A 30 3.00 -1.01 -17.52
C THR A 30 2.02 0.16 -17.64
N GLU A 31 1.39 0.59 -16.56
CA GLU A 31 0.60 1.82 -16.51
C GLU A 31 1.48 2.94 -15.94
N GLN A 32 1.69 4.01 -16.72
CA GLN A 32 2.55 5.15 -16.38
C GLN A 32 1.77 6.44 -16.07
N ARG A 33 0.43 6.42 -16.13
CA ARG A 33 -0.41 7.60 -15.89
C ARG A 33 -0.81 7.70 -14.42
N PHE A 34 0.16 7.80 -13.56
CA PHE A 34 -0.01 8.01 -12.12
C PHE A 34 0.84 9.16 -11.62
N GLU A 35 0.48 9.71 -10.48
CA GLU A 35 1.34 10.55 -9.65
C GLU A 35 1.80 9.76 -8.43
N VAL A 36 2.91 10.17 -7.84
CA VAL A 36 3.43 9.61 -6.59
C VAL A 36 3.38 10.66 -5.50
N ILE A 37 2.84 10.29 -4.36
CA ILE A 37 2.81 11.11 -3.15
C ILE A 37 3.57 10.37 -2.06
N ILE A 38 4.75 10.87 -1.72
CA ILE A 38 5.51 10.37 -0.59
C ILE A 38 4.89 10.97 0.68
N SER A 39 4.31 10.08 1.49
CA SER A 39 3.69 10.39 2.77
C SER A 39 4.67 10.05 3.89
N GLU A 40 5.53 11.00 4.25
CA GLU A 40 6.54 10.82 5.31
C GLU A 40 5.91 11.09 6.68
N ASP A 41 5.97 10.07 7.56
CA ASP A 41 5.64 10.20 8.98
C ASP A 41 6.89 10.66 9.73
N GLY A 42 7.27 11.90 9.49
CA GLY A 42 8.49 12.51 9.97
C GLY A 42 8.92 13.72 9.14
N GLU A 43 10.03 14.28 9.47
CA GLU A 43 10.62 15.45 8.83
C GLU A 43 12.14 15.27 8.70
N SER A 44 12.55 14.38 7.80
CA SER A 44 13.96 14.04 7.59
C SER A 44 14.58 14.96 6.53
N GLU A 45 15.65 15.69 6.91
CA GLU A 45 16.43 16.48 5.96
C GLU A 45 17.12 15.60 4.91
N GLU A 46 17.53 14.39 5.28
CA GLU A 46 18.12 13.44 4.35
C GLU A 46 17.09 12.99 3.29
N MET A 47 15.85 12.72 3.70
CA MET A 47 14.74 12.36 2.80
C MET A 47 14.42 13.54 1.86
N ARG A 48 14.32 14.74 2.40
CA ARG A 48 14.10 15.97 1.61
C ARG A 48 15.17 16.15 0.56
N THR A 49 16.44 16.04 0.95
CA THR A 49 17.59 16.17 0.04
C THR A 49 17.56 15.07 -1.03
N PHE A 50 17.30 13.82 -0.66
CA PHE A 50 17.20 12.72 -1.60
C PHE A 50 16.10 12.98 -2.65
N LEU A 51 14.89 13.31 -2.22
CA LEU A 51 13.75 13.51 -3.12
C LEU A 51 13.90 14.78 -3.99
N ALA A 52 14.55 15.83 -3.50
CA ALA A 52 14.84 17.03 -4.29
C ALA A 52 15.78 16.77 -5.48
N HIS A 53 16.63 15.74 -5.40
CA HIS A 53 17.56 15.34 -6.47
C HIS A 53 17.08 14.09 -7.25
N TYR A 54 15.98 13.47 -6.84
CA TYR A 54 15.45 12.29 -7.53
C TYR A 54 14.75 12.69 -8.83
N SER A 55 15.14 12.09 -9.95
CA SER A 55 14.57 12.36 -11.27
C SER A 55 13.65 11.24 -11.72
N CYS A 56 12.41 11.57 -12.10
CA CYS A 56 11.42 10.63 -12.63
C CYS A 56 10.56 11.29 -13.72
N SER A 57 9.82 10.49 -14.47
CA SER A 57 8.94 10.96 -15.56
C SER A 57 7.51 11.27 -15.11
N TRP A 58 7.12 10.84 -13.93
CA TRP A 58 5.80 11.05 -13.33
C TRP A 58 5.84 12.14 -12.24
N PRO A 59 4.71 12.82 -11.98
CA PRO A 59 4.64 13.82 -10.90
C PRO A 59 4.97 13.21 -9.55
N LEU A 60 5.89 13.81 -8.80
CA LEU A 60 6.33 13.40 -7.47
C LEU A 60 6.09 14.52 -6.47
N TYR A 61 5.39 14.20 -5.40
CA TYR A 61 5.12 15.12 -4.29
C TYR A 61 5.65 14.52 -2.99
N HIS A 62 6.22 15.35 -2.15
CA HIS A 62 6.72 14.98 -0.84
C HIS A 62 5.97 15.74 0.26
N LEU A 63 5.31 15.02 1.14
CA LEU A 63 4.57 15.56 2.29
C LEU A 63 5.24 15.07 3.56
N THR A 64 5.51 16.00 4.46
CA THR A 64 6.18 15.75 5.74
C THR A 64 5.31 16.20 6.90
N GLN A 65 5.60 15.73 8.09
CA GLN A 65 5.01 16.19 9.35
C GLN A 65 6.03 16.05 10.49
N PRO A 66 5.89 16.78 11.60
CA PRO A 66 6.76 16.60 12.76
C PRO A 66 6.82 15.15 13.21
N ASP A 67 8.03 14.68 13.59
CA ASP A 67 8.24 13.33 14.13
C ASP A 67 7.79 13.28 15.60
N GLU A 68 6.53 13.03 15.82
CA GLU A 68 5.85 12.96 17.12
C GLU A 68 5.48 11.52 17.51
N GLY A 69 6.32 10.55 17.16
CA GLY A 69 6.03 9.12 17.27
C GLY A 69 5.24 8.59 16.08
N TRP A 70 4.57 7.47 16.23
CA TRP A 70 3.85 6.85 15.12
C TRP A 70 2.56 7.62 14.80
N GLN A 71 2.54 8.36 13.70
CA GLN A 71 1.43 9.18 13.23
C GLN A 71 1.07 8.87 11.75
N LYS A 72 1.29 7.63 11.32
CA LYS A 72 1.07 7.20 9.93
C LYS A 72 -0.32 7.57 9.41
N ASN A 73 -1.37 7.38 10.21
CA ASN A 73 -2.74 7.68 9.81
C ASN A 73 -2.94 9.17 9.49
N ARG A 74 -2.33 10.06 10.26
CA ARG A 74 -2.32 11.51 10.01
C ARG A 74 -1.58 11.85 8.72
N ALA A 75 -0.41 11.24 8.49
CA ALA A 75 0.34 11.41 7.25
C ALA A 75 -0.47 10.96 6.03
N LEU A 76 -1.12 9.79 6.10
CA LEU A 76 -1.99 9.26 5.04
C LEU A 76 -3.20 10.15 4.77
N ASN A 77 -3.85 10.71 5.79
CA ASN A 77 -4.94 11.66 5.61
C ASN A 77 -4.49 12.93 4.87
N ARG A 78 -3.30 13.45 5.16
CA ARG A 78 -2.71 14.58 4.42
C ARG A 78 -2.44 14.22 2.97
N ALA A 79 -1.93 13.01 2.70
CA ALA A 79 -1.70 12.52 1.35
C ALA A 79 -3.02 12.40 0.55
N ILE A 80 -4.10 11.92 1.18
CA ILE A 80 -5.43 11.86 0.58
C ILE A 80 -5.92 13.25 0.16
N VAL A 81 -5.77 14.24 1.03
CA VAL A 81 -6.18 15.63 0.73
C VAL A 81 -5.40 16.20 -0.44
N SER A 82 -4.10 15.92 -0.52
CA SER A 82 -3.19 16.44 -1.55
C SER A 82 -3.26 15.71 -2.89
N ALA A 83 -3.86 14.52 -2.95
CA ALA A 83 -3.95 13.73 -4.18
C ALA A 83 -4.83 14.41 -5.25
N HIS A 84 -4.44 14.31 -6.53
CA HIS A 84 -5.12 14.97 -7.65
C HIS A 84 -6.08 14.04 -8.40
N THR A 85 -6.19 12.78 -8.00
CA THR A 85 -7.11 11.81 -8.61
C THR A 85 -8.13 11.27 -7.61
N ASP A 86 -9.21 10.69 -8.12
CA ASP A 86 -10.22 10.01 -7.29
C ASP A 86 -9.82 8.60 -6.89
N HIS A 87 -8.91 7.98 -7.63
CA HIS A 87 -8.42 6.64 -7.34
C HIS A 87 -7.12 6.71 -6.53
N LEU A 88 -7.18 6.29 -5.28
CA LEU A 88 -6.07 6.32 -4.33
C LEU A 88 -5.53 4.90 -4.13
N VAL A 89 -4.25 4.70 -4.41
CA VAL A 89 -3.53 3.42 -4.24
C VAL A 89 -2.50 3.58 -3.15
N PHE A 90 -2.43 2.67 -2.20
CA PHE A 90 -1.57 2.76 -1.02
C PHE A 90 -0.56 1.62 -1.01
N ILE A 91 0.70 1.97 -0.78
CA ILE A 91 1.81 1.05 -0.55
C ILE A 91 2.73 1.56 0.57
N ASP A 92 3.57 0.68 1.12
CA ASP A 92 4.64 1.08 2.02
C ASP A 92 5.96 1.30 1.24
N GLY A 93 6.86 2.12 1.78
CA GLY A 93 8.15 2.49 1.17
C GLY A 93 9.18 1.35 1.13
N ASP A 94 8.80 0.15 1.52
CA ASP A 94 9.58 -1.08 1.46
C ASP A 94 8.93 -2.16 0.59
N CYS A 95 7.99 -1.76 -0.26
CA CYS A 95 7.20 -2.66 -1.10
C CYS A 95 7.49 -2.47 -2.58
N MET A 96 8.22 -3.41 -3.18
CA MET A 96 8.51 -3.44 -4.62
C MET A 96 7.31 -3.99 -5.39
N LEU A 97 6.95 -3.35 -6.49
CA LEU A 97 5.73 -3.65 -7.23
C LEU A 97 6.01 -4.49 -8.48
N HIS A 98 5.25 -5.56 -8.70
CA HIS A 98 5.22 -6.27 -9.98
C HIS A 98 4.89 -5.28 -11.12
N PRO A 99 5.46 -5.42 -12.34
CA PRO A 99 5.23 -4.47 -13.44
C PRO A 99 3.77 -4.16 -13.78
N ARG A 100 2.86 -5.06 -13.55
CA ARG A 100 1.42 -4.85 -13.78
C ARG A 100 0.61 -4.45 -12.53
N PHE A 101 1.27 -4.07 -11.45
CA PHE A 101 0.58 -3.73 -10.19
C PHE A 101 -0.39 -2.55 -10.35
N ILE A 102 0.11 -1.41 -10.85
CA ILE A 102 -0.72 -0.21 -11.02
C ILE A 102 -1.80 -0.46 -12.07
N GLU A 103 -1.46 -1.15 -13.18
CA GLU A 103 -2.43 -1.54 -14.21
C GLU A 103 -3.60 -2.32 -13.63
N MET A 104 -3.35 -3.27 -12.72
CA MET A 104 -4.41 -4.07 -12.12
C MET A 104 -5.28 -3.25 -11.17
N HIS A 105 -4.71 -2.37 -10.36
CA HIS A 105 -5.50 -1.45 -9.55
C HIS A 105 -6.39 -0.55 -10.44
N VAL A 106 -5.83 0.03 -11.50
CA VAL A 106 -6.58 0.88 -12.45
C VAL A 106 -7.67 0.10 -13.18
N ARG A 107 -7.38 -1.15 -13.58
CA ARG A 107 -8.32 -2.01 -14.32
C ARG A 107 -9.55 -2.38 -13.49
N TYR A 108 -9.36 -2.69 -12.20
CA TYR A 108 -10.43 -3.13 -11.30
C TYR A 108 -11.08 -1.99 -10.50
N PHE A 109 -10.63 -0.76 -10.72
CA PHE A 109 -11.17 0.40 -10.02
C PHE A 109 -12.67 0.60 -10.28
N ASP A 110 -13.41 0.72 -9.20
CA ASP A 110 -14.82 1.06 -9.15
C ASP A 110 -15.04 1.93 -7.89
N PRO A 111 -15.70 3.10 -8.00
CA PRO A 111 -15.88 3.99 -6.86
C PRO A 111 -16.60 3.38 -5.65
N GLN A 112 -17.39 2.31 -5.87
CA GLN A 112 -18.14 1.61 -4.82
C GLN A 112 -17.40 0.38 -4.27
N LYS A 113 -16.17 0.12 -4.73
CA LYS A 113 -15.41 -1.07 -4.35
C LYS A 113 -14.09 -0.70 -3.68
N ILE A 114 -13.73 -1.50 -2.70
CA ILE A 114 -12.44 -1.47 -2.02
C ILE A 114 -11.59 -2.59 -2.59
N LEU A 115 -10.46 -2.27 -3.20
CA LEU A 115 -9.55 -3.25 -3.78
C LEU A 115 -8.52 -3.67 -2.74
N ALA A 116 -8.36 -4.98 -2.57
CA ALA A 116 -7.51 -5.57 -1.55
C ALA A 116 -6.53 -6.57 -2.17
N GLY A 117 -5.24 -6.30 -2.03
CA GLY A 117 -4.16 -7.20 -2.42
C GLY A 117 -3.46 -7.84 -1.22
N LYS A 118 -2.42 -8.60 -1.54
CA LYS A 118 -1.53 -9.26 -0.58
C LYS A 118 -0.09 -8.89 -0.88
N ARG A 119 0.78 -9.12 0.09
CA ARG A 119 2.23 -8.99 -0.08
C ARG A 119 2.94 -10.32 0.14
N VAL A 120 4.05 -10.49 -0.56
CA VAL A 120 5.03 -11.55 -0.32
C VAL A 120 6.09 -11.01 0.62
N MET A 121 6.45 -11.76 1.64
CA MET A 121 7.57 -11.43 2.52
C MET A 121 8.84 -12.04 1.93
N LEU A 122 9.69 -11.21 1.34
CA LEU A 122 10.92 -11.68 0.73
C LEU A 122 11.94 -12.14 1.77
N SER A 123 12.80 -13.10 1.39
CA SER A 123 14.00 -13.40 2.16
C SER A 123 15.00 -12.24 2.06
N GLU A 124 15.89 -12.12 3.05
CA GLU A 124 16.95 -11.11 3.06
C GLU A 124 17.76 -11.12 1.75
N ARG A 125 18.14 -12.31 1.28
CA ARG A 125 18.90 -12.49 0.02
C ARG A 125 18.16 -11.94 -1.21
N LEU A 126 16.85 -12.15 -1.33
CA LEU A 126 16.09 -11.63 -2.46
C LEU A 126 15.89 -10.12 -2.35
N SER A 127 15.73 -9.61 -1.13
CA SER A 127 15.63 -8.18 -0.88
C SER A 127 16.90 -7.43 -1.25
N GLU A 128 18.07 -7.93 -0.83
CA GLU A 128 19.36 -7.32 -1.21
C GLU A 128 19.54 -7.28 -2.74
N ARG A 129 19.16 -8.31 -3.46
CA ARG A 129 19.21 -8.30 -4.93
C ARG A 129 18.33 -7.22 -5.56
N LEU A 130 17.14 -6.98 -5.02
CA LEU A 130 16.25 -5.91 -5.49
C LEU A 130 16.78 -4.53 -5.11
N LEU A 131 17.41 -4.40 -3.95
CA LEU A 131 18.05 -3.16 -3.50
C LEU A 131 19.29 -2.80 -4.34
N GLU A 132 20.06 -3.80 -4.77
CA GLU A 132 21.21 -3.62 -5.66
C GLU A 132 20.79 -3.35 -7.11
N ASN A 133 19.73 -4.00 -7.57
CA ASN A 133 19.24 -3.88 -8.93
C ASN A 133 17.69 -3.93 -8.97
N PRO A 134 17.00 -2.78 -8.84
CA PRO A 134 15.54 -2.71 -8.85
C PRO A 134 14.89 -3.29 -10.12
N LYS A 135 15.61 -3.35 -11.24
CA LYS A 135 15.15 -3.97 -12.49
C LYS A 135 14.85 -5.47 -12.33
N GLU A 136 15.47 -6.14 -11.37
CA GLU A 136 15.22 -7.57 -11.07
C GLU A 136 13.73 -7.84 -10.74
N VAL A 137 12.95 -6.80 -10.38
CA VAL A 137 11.50 -6.92 -10.15
C VAL A 137 10.76 -7.51 -11.35
N MET A 138 11.25 -7.28 -12.57
CA MET A 138 10.69 -7.84 -13.80
C MET A 138 10.83 -9.38 -13.88
N HIS A 139 11.77 -9.97 -13.14
CA HIS A 139 12.06 -11.39 -13.12
C HIS A 139 11.57 -12.09 -11.83
N MET A 140 10.98 -11.34 -10.90
CA MET A 140 10.57 -11.89 -9.59
C MET A 140 9.53 -12.99 -9.70
N GLN A 141 8.67 -12.97 -10.72
CA GLN A 141 7.70 -14.05 -10.94
C GLN A 141 8.36 -15.43 -11.05
N HIS A 142 9.43 -15.56 -11.83
CA HIS A 142 10.16 -16.83 -11.96
C HIS A 142 10.78 -17.28 -10.63
N ARG A 143 11.25 -16.31 -9.83
CA ARG A 143 11.81 -16.60 -8.50
C ARG A 143 10.71 -17.04 -7.52
N MET A 144 9.51 -16.45 -7.59
CA MET A 144 8.39 -16.88 -6.76
C MET A 144 7.92 -18.29 -7.14
N MET A 145 7.87 -18.62 -8.43
CA MET A 145 7.58 -19.99 -8.87
C MET A 145 8.62 -21.00 -8.35
N SER A 146 9.90 -20.64 -8.36
CA SER A 146 10.95 -21.46 -7.75
C SER A 146 10.81 -21.58 -6.23
N ALA A 147 10.43 -20.47 -5.55
CA ALA A 147 10.25 -20.44 -4.11
C ALA A 147 9.06 -21.29 -3.63
N LEU A 148 8.05 -21.52 -4.47
CA LEU A 148 6.95 -22.45 -4.18
C LEU A 148 7.43 -23.89 -3.95
N VAL A 149 8.54 -24.28 -4.61
CA VAL A 149 9.11 -25.62 -4.51
C VAL A 149 10.20 -25.69 -3.44
N CYS A 150 11.05 -24.66 -3.35
CA CYS A 150 12.30 -24.69 -2.60
C CYS A 150 12.31 -23.89 -1.29
N HIS A 151 11.23 -23.20 -0.94
CA HIS A 151 11.01 -22.45 0.31
C HIS A 151 12.14 -21.52 0.81
N HIS A 152 12.97 -20.97 -0.03
CA HIS A 152 14.20 -20.19 0.27
C HIS A 152 14.02 -18.98 1.25
N GLY A 153 13.28 -19.14 2.35
CA GLY A 153 13.05 -18.10 3.35
C GLY A 153 12.06 -17.00 2.91
N THR A 154 11.34 -17.21 1.79
CA THR A 154 10.26 -16.33 1.32
C THR A 154 8.94 -16.86 1.83
N GLU A 155 8.20 -16.02 2.57
CA GLU A 155 6.87 -16.37 3.07
C GLU A 155 5.79 -15.95 2.07
N ARG A 156 4.78 -16.79 1.86
CA ARG A 156 3.63 -16.54 0.96
C ARG A 156 4.04 -16.35 -0.50
N ALA A 157 5.00 -17.14 -0.97
CA ALA A 157 5.49 -17.10 -2.35
C ALA A 157 4.36 -17.25 -3.40
N GLU A 158 3.27 -17.95 -3.06
CA GLU A 158 2.07 -18.09 -3.89
C GLU A 158 1.35 -16.76 -4.18
N GLU A 159 1.52 -15.76 -3.31
CA GLU A 159 0.98 -14.41 -3.55
C GLU A 159 1.86 -13.60 -4.52
N GLY A 160 3.11 -14.04 -4.72
CA GLY A 160 4.08 -13.38 -5.60
C GLY A 160 4.02 -13.81 -7.06
N VAL A 161 3.11 -14.72 -7.40
CA VAL A 161 2.90 -15.18 -8.78
C VAL A 161 1.78 -14.36 -9.41
N PHE A 162 2.11 -13.55 -10.41
CA PHE A 162 1.10 -12.85 -11.21
C PHE A 162 0.39 -13.83 -12.14
N ILE A 163 -0.93 -13.77 -12.18
CA ILE A 163 -1.77 -14.56 -13.10
C ILE A 163 -2.55 -13.59 -13.98
N ASP A 164 -2.31 -13.66 -15.29
CA ASP A 164 -3.00 -12.81 -16.25
C ASP A 164 -4.50 -13.10 -16.21
N PRO A 165 -5.35 -12.09 -15.89
CA PRO A 165 -6.80 -12.28 -15.82
C PRO A 165 -7.46 -12.64 -17.16
N ASP A 166 -6.78 -12.36 -18.28
CA ASP A 166 -7.24 -12.68 -19.63
C ASP A 166 -6.62 -13.97 -20.18
N GLY A 167 -5.68 -14.56 -19.43
CA GLY A 167 -5.03 -15.81 -19.79
C GLY A 167 -5.84 -17.05 -19.38
N PRO A 168 -5.36 -18.25 -19.75
CA PRO A 168 -6.07 -19.51 -19.51
C PRO A 168 -6.29 -19.82 -18.02
N LEU A 169 -5.47 -19.25 -17.12
CA LEU A 169 -5.58 -19.40 -15.65
C LEU A 169 -6.30 -18.22 -14.99
N GLY A 170 -6.89 -17.30 -15.74
CA GLY A 170 -7.53 -16.08 -15.23
C GLY A 170 -8.75 -16.30 -14.33
N CYS A 171 -9.27 -17.53 -14.26
CA CYS A 171 -10.29 -17.90 -13.29
C CYS A 171 -9.74 -18.02 -11.85
N ILE A 172 -8.45 -18.35 -11.67
CA ILE A 172 -7.84 -18.56 -10.34
C ILE A 172 -7.92 -17.31 -9.45
N PRO A 173 -7.49 -16.11 -9.88
CA PRO A 173 -7.62 -14.90 -9.06
C PRO A 173 -9.06 -14.62 -8.64
N ARG A 174 -10.03 -14.88 -9.51
CA ARG A 174 -11.47 -14.66 -9.22
C ARG A 174 -12.00 -15.56 -8.11
N MET A 175 -11.41 -16.73 -7.91
CA MET A 175 -11.76 -17.69 -6.86
C MET A 175 -11.09 -17.37 -5.52
N ARG A 176 -9.99 -16.60 -5.54
CA ARG A 176 -9.19 -16.26 -4.36
C ARG A 176 -9.76 -15.04 -3.65
N LYS A 177 -10.81 -15.21 -2.86
CA LYS A 177 -11.44 -14.14 -2.09
C LYS A 177 -10.49 -13.55 -1.04
N LEU A 178 -10.68 -12.28 -0.75
CA LEU A 178 -9.98 -11.54 0.30
C LEU A 178 -10.98 -10.57 0.95
N GLU A 179 -11.15 -10.70 2.26
CA GLU A 179 -12.13 -9.92 3.01
C GLU A 179 -11.50 -8.98 4.04
N TYR A 180 -10.21 -8.79 3.96
CA TYR A 180 -9.44 -7.87 4.80
C TYR A 180 -8.46 -7.07 3.96
N LEU A 181 -8.02 -5.94 4.47
CA LEU A 181 -7.02 -5.08 3.85
C LEU A 181 -5.63 -5.44 4.34
N THR A 182 -4.67 -5.05 3.53
CA THR A 182 -3.25 -4.98 3.90
C THR A 182 -2.82 -3.56 3.55
N GLY A 183 -2.40 -2.77 4.54
CA GLY A 183 -2.15 -1.33 4.41
C GLY A 183 -1.23 -0.94 3.25
N CYS A 184 -0.31 -1.84 2.89
CA CYS A 184 0.60 -1.65 1.76
C CYS A 184 0.06 -2.12 0.39
N ASN A 185 -1.11 -2.75 0.30
CA ASN A 185 -1.68 -3.20 -0.98
C ASN A 185 -3.19 -3.06 -0.98
N MET A 186 -3.64 -1.83 -1.05
CA MET A 186 -5.06 -1.50 -1.10
C MET A 186 -5.30 -0.28 -1.98
N SER A 187 -6.50 -0.19 -2.55
CA SER A 187 -6.95 1.03 -3.20
C SER A 187 -8.46 1.20 -3.12
N PHE A 188 -8.88 2.46 -3.16
CA PHE A 188 -10.28 2.85 -3.10
C PHE A 188 -10.48 4.25 -3.68
N SER A 189 -11.74 4.64 -3.84
CA SER A 189 -12.07 5.99 -4.28
C SER A 189 -11.92 7.01 -3.14
N ARG A 190 -11.66 8.27 -3.51
CA ARG A 190 -11.75 9.41 -2.59
C ARG A 190 -13.13 9.47 -1.91
N GLN A 191 -14.20 9.16 -2.67
CA GLN A 191 -15.55 9.08 -2.13
C GLN A 191 -15.64 8.07 -0.98
N ALA A 192 -15.09 6.86 -1.16
CA ALA A 192 -15.14 5.80 -0.16
C ALA A 192 -14.45 6.20 1.14
N ILE A 193 -13.22 6.72 1.06
CA ILE A 193 -12.47 7.12 2.26
C ILE A 193 -13.08 8.34 2.95
N THR A 194 -13.68 9.25 2.20
CA THR A 194 -14.38 10.42 2.75
C THR A 194 -15.66 10.01 3.49
N ALA A 195 -16.37 8.99 3.00
CA ALA A 195 -17.58 8.47 3.63
C ALA A 195 -17.35 7.95 5.05
N ILE A 196 -16.13 7.51 5.36
CA ILE A 196 -15.73 7.06 6.70
C ILE A 196 -14.85 8.07 7.45
N ASN A 197 -14.71 9.28 6.91
CA ASN A 197 -13.89 10.38 7.43
C ASN A 197 -12.38 10.07 7.49
N GLY A 198 -11.84 9.25 6.56
CA GLY A 198 -10.40 8.99 6.47
C GLY A 198 -9.89 7.89 7.40
N PHE A 199 -8.59 7.85 7.55
CA PHE A 199 -7.90 7.06 8.57
C PHE A 199 -8.14 7.69 9.95
N ASP A 200 -8.33 6.84 10.95
CA ASP A 200 -8.57 7.31 12.32
C ASP A 200 -7.23 7.64 13.02
N GLU A 201 -7.00 8.93 13.29
CA GLU A 201 -5.76 9.44 13.86
C GLU A 201 -5.62 9.18 15.36
N ASP A 202 -6.64 8.62 16.02
CA ASP A 202 -6.55 8.19 17.41
C ASP A 202 -5.65 6.96 17.56
N TYR A 203 -5.42 6.18 16.49
CA TYR A 203 -4.47 5.08 16.49
C TYR A 203 -3.04 5.60 16.34
N THR A 204 -2.28 5.59 17.43
CA THR A 204 -0.91 6.12 17.51
C THR A 204 0.15 5.04 17.76
N LEU A 205 -0.21 3.76 17.62
CA LEU A 205 0.70 2.62 17.71
C LEU A 205 0.68 1.83 16.39
N PRO A 206 1.82 1.26 15.96
CA PRO A 206 1.90 0.52 14.70
C PRO A 206 1.11 -0.78 14.73
N ALA A 207 0.80 -1.31 13.54
CA ALA A 207 0.23 -2.62 13.22
C ALA A 207 -1.28 -2.80 13.42
N TYR A 208 -1.94 -2.22 14.40
CA TYR A 208 -3.41 -2.26 14.53
C TYR A 208 -4.00 -0.85 14.40
N GLY A 209 -5.08 -0.70 13.65
CA GLY A 209 -5.79 0.57 13.52
C GLY A 209 -5.53 1.32 12.22
N GLU A 210 -4.72 0.78 11.32
CA GLU A 210 -4.52 1.29 9.97
C GLU A 210 -5.50 0.58 9.02
N ASP A 211 -5.15 -0.64 8.59
CA ASP A 211 -5.92 -1.42 7.63
C ASP A 211 -7.07 -2.22 8.28
N THR A 212 -6.86 -2.76 9.48
CA THR A 212 -7.86 -3.53 10.21
C THR A 212 -9.09 -2.70 10.58
N ASP A 213 -8.89 -1.43 10.95
CA ASP A 213 -9.97 -0.49 11.27
C ASP A 213 -10.80 -0.14 10.02
N LEU A 214 -10.16 0.08 8.89
CA LEU A 214 -10.84 0.42 7.64
C LEU A 214 -11.82 -0.67 7.18
N VAL A 215 -11.52 -1.96 7.43
CA VAL A 215 -12.34 -3.07 6.94
C VAL A 215 -13.78 -3.00 7.43
N TRP A 216 -13.98 -2.85 8.74
CA TRP A 216 -15.32 -2.82 9.31
C TRP A 216 -16.02 -1.49 9.00
N ARG A 217 -15.28 -0.38 8.96
CA ARG A 217 -15.83 0.95 8.66
C ARG A 217 -16.34 1.05 7.23
N PHE A 218 -15.58 0.53 6.24
CA PHE A 218 -16.04 0.44 4.86
C PHE A 218 -17.28 -0.46 4.72
N ARG A 219 -17.33 -1.60 5.43
CA ARG A 219 -18.52 -2.47 5.43
C ARG A 219 -19.76 -1.75 5.98
N MET A 220 -19.60 -1.05 7.10
CA MET A 220 -20.69 -0.25 7.69
C MET A 220 -21.17 0.87 6.76
N ALA A 221 -20.28 1.45 5.98
CA ALA A 221 -20.61 2.46 4.98
C ALA A 221 -21.15 1.87 3.66
N GLY A 222 -21.30 0.54 3.54
CA GLY A 222 -21.94 -0.14 2.40
C GLY A 222 -20.99 -0.47 1.25
N PHE A 223 -19.67 -0.33 1.41
CA PHE A 223 -18.69 -0.69 0.38
C PHE A 223 -18.42 -2.20 0.34
N THR A 224 -18.14 -2.71 -0.86
CA THR A 224 -17.81 -4.12 -1.09
C THR A 224 -16.33 -4.29 -1.41
N PHE A 225 -15.78 -5.49 -1.10
CA PHE A 225 -14.37 -5.77 -1.29
C PHE A 225 -14.14 -6.61 -2.54
N VAL A 226 -13.08 -6.28 -3.28
CA VAL A 226 -12.60 -7.03 -4.44
C VAL A 226 -11.16 -7.46 -4.20
N SER A 227 -10.93 -8.76 -4.33
CA SER A 227 -9.60 -9.34 -4.18
C SER A 227 -8.75 -9.10 -5.43
N LEU A 228 -7.53 -8.57 -5.22
CA LEU A 228 -6.49 -8.47 -6.23
C LEU A 228 -5.35 -9.48 -6.02
N ARG A 229 -5.60 -10.58 -5.30
CA ARG A 229 -4.61 -11.65 -5.10
C ARG A 229 -4.18 -12.22 -6.45
N ASN A 230 -2.88 -12.36 -6.65
CA ASN A 230 -2.26 -12.78 -7.92
C ASN A 230 -2.51 -11.84 -9.11
N LEU A 231 -3.09 -10.68 -8.89
CA LEU A 231 -3.29 -9.61 -9.88
C LEU A 231 -2.38 -8.42 -9.56
N ALA A 232 -2.59 -7.73 -8.45
CA ALA A 232 -1.70 -6.68 -7.98
C ALA A 232 -0.67 -7.30 -7.01
N VAL A 233 0.41 -7.81 -7.57
CA VAL A 233 1.46 -8.51 -6.81
C VAL A 233 2.46 -7.52 -6.26
N GLU A 234 2.83 -7.70 -4.99
CA GLU A 234 3.72 -6.85 -4.23
C GLU A 234 4.75 -7.68 -3.45
N TYR A 235 6.01 -7.23 -3.44
CA TYR A 235 7.16 -7.87 -2.82
C TYR A 235 7.70 -6.99 -1.70
N HIS A 236 7.41 -7.36 -0.45
CA HIS A 236 7.88 -6.65 0.72
C HIS A 236 9.34 -7.01 1.02
N LEU A 237 10.19 -6.01 1.05
CA LEU A 237 11.61 -6.14 1.35
C LEU A 237 11.82 -6.59 2.80
N TRP A 238 12.79 -7.45 2.99
CA TRP A 238 13.10 -7.98 4.30
C TRP A 238 13.69 -6.89 5.22
N HIS A 239 13.16 -6.80 6.42
CA HIS A 239 13.73 -6.07 7.52
C HIS A 239 13.40 -6.74 8.85
N LYS A 240 14.17 -6.45 9.90
CA LYS A 240 13.88 -6.95 11.24
C LYS A 240 12.54 -6.45 11.72
N LYS A 241 11.68 -7.37 12.18
CA LYS A 241 10.35 -7.03 12.70
C LYS A 241 10.52 -6.38 14.08
N GLY A 242 10.02 -5.17 14.27
CA GLY A 242 9.80 -4.52 15.55
C GLY A 242 8.34 -4.72 15.97
N TRP A 243 8.09 -5.43 17.06
CA TRP A 243 6.74 -5.61 17.59
C TRP A 243 6.56 -4.84 18.88
N ASN A 244 5.50 -4.05 18.94
CA ASN A 244 5.01 -3.44 20.17
C ASN A 244 3.71 -4.13 20.57
N SER A 245 3.31 -3.98 21.86
CA SER A 245 2.00 -4.45 22.31
C SER A 245 0.89 -3.75 21.50
N GLN A 246 -0.13 -4.52 21.12
CA GLN A 246 -1.28 -4.06 20.33
C GLN A 246 -2.54 -3.87 21.19
N GLU A 247 -2.46 -4.15 22.50
CA GLU A 247 -3.63 -4.24 23.38
C GLU A 247 -4.43 -2.93 23.44
N GLU A 248 -3.76 -1.80 23.49
CA GLU A 248 -4.42 -0.49 23.56
C GLU A 248 -5.22 -0.19 22.29
N ASN A 249 -4.60 -0.33 21.11
CA ASN A 249 -5.28 -0.12 19.84
C ASN A 249 -6.42 -1.13 19.63
N GLN A 250 -6.22 -2.39 20.02
CA GLN A 250 -7.26 -3.44 19.92
C GLN A 250 -8.46 -3.12 20.79
N ARG A 251 -8.22 -2.70 22.06
CA ARG A 251 -9.29 -2.27 22.96
C ARG A 251 -10.07 -1.10 22.38
N MET A 252 -9.36 -0.05 21.95
CA MET A 252 -9.98 1.13 21.33
C MET A 252 -10.81 0.76 20.09
N GLY A 253 -10.27 -0.06 19.20
CA GLY A 253 -10.98 -0.55 18.02
C GLY A 253 -12.25 -1.32 18.36
N THR A 254 -12.19 -2.21 19.35
CA THR A 254 -13.36 -2.96 19.86
C THR A 254 -14.43 -2.04 20.41
N GLU A 255 -14.04 -1.02 21.19
CA GLU A 255 -14.97 -0.03 21.75
C GLU A 255 -15.64 0.83 20.66
N LYS A 256 -14.86 1.30 19.67
CA LYS A 256 -15.38 2.09 18.54
C LYS A 256 -16.37 1.27 17.70
N GLN A 257 -16.02 0.00 17.43
CA GLN A 257 -16.88 -0.92 16.70
C GLN A 257 -18.20 -1.20 17.46
N ALA A 258 -18.12 -1.42 18.77
CA ALA A 258 -19.31 -1.64 19.60
C ALA A 258 -20.27 -0.43 19.62
N ARG A 259 -19.72 0.79 19.48
CA ARG A 259 -20.50 2.03 19.37
C ARG A 259 -20.98 2.35 17.94
N GLY A 260 -20.56 1.55 16.94
CA GLY A 260 -20.88 1.79 15.52
C GLY A 260 -20.26 3.06 14.94
N GLU A 261 -19.15 3.54 15.48
CA GLU A 261 -18.47 4.79 15.08
C GLU A 261 -17.66 4.59 13.76
N TYR A 262 -18.35 4.21 12.68
CA TYR A 262 -17.66 3.97 11.40
C TYR A 262 -17.13 5.26 10.72
N GLN A 263 -17.64 6.43 11.08
CA GLN A 263 -17.02 7.72 10.78
C GLN A 263 -16.16 8.11 11.98
N CYS A 264 -14.84 8.07 11.84
CA CYS A 264 -13.97 8.47 12.94
C CYS A 264 -14.12 9.96 13.27
N LYS A 265 -13.96 10.30 14.53
CA LYS A 265 -14.05 11.71 14.99
C LYS A 265 -12.79 12.49 14.61
N ASN A 266 -11.65 11.81 14.63
CA ASN A 266 -10.34 12.39 14.38
C ASN A 266 -9.76 11.84 13.07
N GLY A 267 -10.25 12.33 11.93
CA GLY A 267 -9.87 11.89 10.60
C GLY A 267 -9.59 13.05 9.65
N LEU A 268 -10.06 12.96 8.40
CA LEU A 268 -9.97 14.03 7.40
C LEU A 268 -10.58 15.35 7.89
N LYS A 269 -11.60 15.24 8.71
CA LYS A 269 -12.19 16.36 9.45
C LYS A 269 -12.19 16.01 10.93
N LYS A 270 -12.04 17.01 11.78
CA LYS A 270 -12.23 16.89 13.23
C LYS A 270 -13.72 17.12 13.51
N LEU A 271 -14.43 16.05 13.90
CA LEU A 271 -15.89 16.05 14.15
C LEU A 271 -16.24 16.26 15.63
#